data_90a9b328d52ea3d60f4fc68f8e005d97
#
_entry.id   90a9b328d52ea3d60f4fc68f8e005d97
#
_cell.length_a   1.000
_cell.length_b   1.000
_cell.length_c   1.000
_cell.angle_alpha   90.00
_cell.angle_beta   90.00
_cell.angle_gamma   90.00
#
_symmetry.space_group_name_H-M   'P 1'
#
loop_
_entity.id
_entity.type
_entity.pdbx_description
1 polymer ?
#
loop_
_entity_poly.entity_id
_entity_poly.type
_entity_poly.pdbx_seq_one_letter_code
_entity_poly.pdbx_strand_id
1 'polypeptide(L)'
;MALSFSEAALAVLFLLQETGIPLTMEQISNGLSEASEYTYLDAAIAVNDMMDKGFIEKEIQPLSETYAVTIEGRINLAHLPDQIRGSVRHNLAKFAKEHLAELSLESNVYARTMRREDGTWQVIPRAYDKDMAMSELVLTAQDGAEARKLTENWTKYAGETVAAIYGVLNRD
;
A
#
# COMPACT_ATOMS: atom_id res chain seq x y z
N MET A 1 -14.74 -15.79 -26.87
CA MET A 1 -15.34 -16.04 -25.53
C MET A 1 -15.21 -14.77 -24.70
N ALA A 2 -16.33 -14.29 -24.17
CA ALA A 2 -16.27 -13.20 -23.21
C ALA A 2 -15.55 -13.69 -21.94
N LEU A 3 -14.56 -12.95 -21.46
CA LEU A 3 -13.92 -13.22 -20.19
C LEU A 3 -14.94 -13.01 -19.07
N SER A 4 -15.27 -14.06 -18.35
CA SER A 4 -16.10 -13.97 -17.16
C SER A 4 -15.22 -13.66 -15.97
N PHE A 5 -15.50 -12.55 -15.30
CA PHE A 5 -14.80 -12.15 -14.08
C PHE A 5 -15.71 -12.29 -12.86
N SER A 6 -15.16 -12.68 -11.73
CA SER A 6 -15.89 -12.56 -10.48
C SER A 6 -16.05 -11.08 -10.09
N GLU A 7 -17.14 -10.75 -9.39
CA GLU A 7 -17.33 -9.38 -8.91
C GLU A 7 -16.17 -8.94 -8.00
N ALA A 8 -15.64 -9.87 -7.17
CA ALA A 8 -14.48 -9.61 -6.33
C ALA A 8 -13.23 -9.21 -7.15
N ALA A 9 -12.99 -9.88 -8.28
CA ALA A 9 -11.88 -9.57 -9.17
C ALA A 9 -12.00 -8.16 -9.78
N LEU A 10 -13.19 -7.80 -10.24
CA LEU A 10 -13.46 -6.45 -10.74
C LEU A 10 -13.41 -5.40 -9.63
N ALA A 11 -13.84 -5.74 -8.42
CA ALA A 11 -13.75 -4.86 -7.26
C ALA A 11 -12.29 -4.54 -6.88
N VAL A 12 -11.38 -5.52 -6.97
CA VAL A 12 -9.93 -5.29 -6.78
C VAL A 12 -9.39 -4.31 -7.82
N LEU A 13 -9.68 -4.53 -9.11
CA LEU A 13 -9.26 -3.61 -10.18
C LEU A 13 -9.80 -2.20 -9.96
N PHE A 14 -11.07 -2.09 -9.58
CA PHE A 14 -11.72 -0.81 -9.32
C PHE A 14 -11.06 -0.09 -8.14
N LEU A 15 -10.79 -0.79 -7.03
CA LEU A 15 -10.11 -0.20 -5.87
C LEU A 15 -8.71 0.32 -6.23
N LEU A 16 -7.91 -0.47 -6.94
CA LEU A 16 -6.58 -0.06 -7.38
C LEU A 16 -6.62 1.13 -8.34
N GLN A 17 -7.64 1.21 -9.20
CA GLN A 17 -7.83 2.36 -10.09
C GLN A 17 -8.24 3.61 -9.33
N GLU A 18 -9.17 3.50 -8.37
CA GLU A 18 -9.67 4.63 -7.59
C GLU A 18 -8.58 5.22 -6.67
N THR A 19 -7.76 4.37 -6.07
CA THR A 19 -6.64 4.84 -5.23
C THR A 19 -5.51 5.41 -6.08
N GLY A 20 -5.28 4.88 -7.27
CA GLY A 20 -4.21 5.30 -8.18
C GLY A 20 -2.79 5.00 -7.68
N ILE A 21 -2.65 4.24 -6.59
CA ILE A 21 -1.39 3.84 -5.98
C ILE A 21 -1.32 2.31 -5.83
N PRO A 22 -0.11 1.72 -5.80
CA PRO A 22 0.05 0.31 -5.45
C PRO A 22 -0.39 0.06 -4.00
N LEU A 23 -1.09 -1.05 -3.78
CA LEU A 23 -1.60 -1.45 -2.46
C LEU A 23 -1.03 -2.83 -2.07
N THR A 24 -0.83 -3.03 -0.76
CA THR A 24 -0.53 -4.36 -0.21
C THR A 24 -1.77 -5.24 -0.23
N MET A 25 -1.58 -6.57 -0.09
CA MET A 25 -2.70 -7.51 0.00
C MET A 25 -3.63 -7.18 1.19
N GLU A 26 -3.07 -6.77 2.31
CA GLU A 26 -3.83 -6.36 3.50
C GLU A 26 -4.69 -5.13 3.21
N GLN A 27 -4.13 -4.10 2.59
CA GLN A 27 -4.86 -2.90 2.20
C GLN A 27 -6.00 -3.19 1.21
N ILE A 28 -5.75 -4.06 0.22
CA ILE A 28 -6.78 -4.52 -0.72
C ILE A 28 -7.90 -5.27 0.02
N SER A 29 -7.53 -6.21 0.89
CA SER A 29 -8.49 -6.98 1.68
C SER A 29 -9.35 -6.08 2.57
N ASN A 30 -8.74 -5.10 3.24
CA ASN A 30 -9.46 -4.15 4.08
C ASN A 30 -10.46 -3.32 3.27
N GLY A 31 -10.06 -2.82 2.12
CA GLY A 31 -10.96 -2.07 1.22
C GLY A 31 -12.13 -2.91 0.73
N LEU A 32 -11.88 -4.17 0.35
CA LEU A 32 -12.94 -5.07 -0.09
C LEU A 32 -13.89 -5.46 1.05
N SER A 33 -13.38 -5.75 2.23
CA SER A 33 -14.21 -6.12 3.39
C SER A 33 -15.08 -4.97 3.88
N GLU A 34 -14.58 -3.73 3.81
CA GLU A 34 -15.37 -2.55 4.12
C GLU A 34 -16.44 -2.24 3.08
N ALA A 35 -16.16 -2.56 1.81
CA ALA A 35 -17.11 -2.33 0.72
C ALA A 35 -18.22 -3.38 0.65
N SER A 36 -17.96 -4.62 1.07
CA SER A 36 -18.90 -5.75 1.06
C SER A 36 -18.37 -6.89 1.94
N GLU A 37 -19.05 -8.04 1.94
CA GLU A 37 -18.72 -9.22 2.75
C GLU A 37 -17.56 -10.07 2.17
N TYR A 38 -16.59 -9.44 1.51
CA TYR A 38 -15.41 -10.14 0.99
C TYR A 38 -14.41 -10.44 2.11
N THR A 39 -13.87 -11.65 2.07
CA THR A 39 -12.83 -12.10 2.99
C THR A 39 -11.43 -11.84 2.42
N TYR A 40 -10.40 -11.99 3.26
CA TYR A 40 -9.01 -11.97 2.81
C TYR A 40 -8.74 -13.01 1.70
N LEU A 41 -9.34 -14.19 1.84
CA LEU A 41 -9.18 -15.26 0.83
C LEU A 41 -9.80 -14.86 -0.50
N ASP A 42 -10.98 -14.23 -0.50
CA ASP A 42 -11.61 -13.72 -1.71
C ASP A 42 -10.72 -12.69 -2.40
N ALA A 43 -10.13 -11.77 -1.63
CA ALA A 43 -9.18 -10.78 -2.14
C ALA A 43 -7.93 -11.45 -2.74
N ALA A 44 -7.34 -12.43 -2.06
CA ALA A 44 -6.15 -13.15 -2.53
C ALA A 44 -6.42 -13.93 -3.83
N ILE A 45 -7.53 -14.62 -3.91
CA ILE A 45 -7.96 -15.34 -5.13
C ILE A 45 -8.17 -14.35 -6.28
N ALA A 46 -8.86 -13.23 -6.01
CA ALA A 46 -9.14 -12.20 -7.01
C ALA A 46 -7.85 -11.56 -7.54
N VAL A 47 -6.90 -11.21 -6.67
CA VAL A 47 -5.61 -10.63 -7.07
C VAL A 47 -4.83 -11.61 -7.94
N ASN A 48 -4.73 -12.89 -7.54
CA ASN A 48 -4.02 -13.90 -8.32
C ASN A 48 -4.67 -14.13 -9.69
N ASP A 49 -5.99 -14.21 -9.77
CA ASP A 49 -6.72 -14.34 -11.05
C ASP A 49 -6.45 -13.14 -11.98
N MET A 50 -6.42 -11.93 -11.43
CA MET A 50 -6.13 -10.73 -12.21
C MET A 50 -4.65 -10.61 -12.62
N MET A 51 -3.72 -11.12 -11.81
CA MET A 51 -2.31 -11.21 -12.19
C MET A 51 -2.10 -12.20 -13.34
N ASP A 52 -2.73 -13.37 -13.27
CA ASP A 52 -2.64 -14.40 -14.32
C ASP A 52 -3.17 -13.89 -15.67
N LYS A 53 -4.13 -12.97 -15.63
CA LYS A 53 -4.69 -12.30 -16.82
C LYS A 53 -3.89 -11.06 -17.27
N GLY A 54 -2.85 -10.66 -16.52
CA GLY A 54 -2.05 -9.48 -16.83
C GLY A 54 -2.73 -8.14 -16.52
N PHE A 55 -3.78 -8.12 -15.71
CA PHE A 55 -4.52 -6.90 -15.34
C PHE A 55 -4.01 -6.25 -14.06
N ILE A 56 -3.29 -7.01 -13.25
CA ILE A 56 -2.56 -6.56 -12.08
C ILE A 56 -1.12 -7.00 -12.22
N GLU A 57 -0.20 -6.14 -11.85
CA GLU A 57 1.22 -6.45 -11.70
C GLU A 57 1.64 -6.36 -10.23
N LYS A 58 2.61 -7.18 -9.87
CA LYS A 58 3.20 -7.22 -8.54
C LYS A 58 4.48 -6.42 -8.53
N GLU A 59 4.58 -5.49 -7.61
CA GLU A 59 5.79 -4.75 -7.32
C GLU A 59 6.44 -5.26 -6.04
N ILE A 60 7.70 -5.65 -6.12
CA ILE A 60 8.46 -6.08 -4.96
C ILE A 60 9.19 -4.86 -4.39
N GLN A 61 8.71 -4.36 -3.26
CA GLN A 61 9.39 -3.35 -2.48
C GLN A 61 10.21 -4.01 -1.35
N PRO A 62 11.22 -3.31 -0.78
CA PRO A 62 12.14 -3.95 0.17
C PRO A 62 11.50 -4.61 1.39
N LEU A 63 10.28 -4.23 1.78
CA LEU A 63 9.59 -4.76 2.97
C LEU A 63 8.16 -5.24 2.71
N SER A 64 7.63 -5.02 1.51
CA SER A 64 6.26 -5.42 1.19
C SER A 64 6.11 -5.73 -0.29
N GLU A 65 5.19 -6.63 -0.58
CA GLU A 65 4.68 -6.84 -1.92
C GLU A 65 3.48 -5.94 -2.12
N THR A 66 3.49 -5.14 -3.18
CA THR A 66 2.38 -4.29 -3.57
C THR A 66 1.86 -4.69 -4.94
N TYR A 67 0.63 -4.34 -5.20
CA TYR A 67 -0.10 -4.69 -6.42
C TYR A 67 -0.62 -3.42 -7.07
N ALA A 68 -0.40 -3.30 -8.38
CA ALA A 68 -0.84 -2.16 -9.18
C ALA A 68 -1.68 -2.63 -10.36
N VAL A 69 -2.65 -1.81 -10.76
CA VAL A 69 -3.45 -2.07 -11.96
C VAL A 69 -2.62 -1.71 -13.21
N THR A 70 -2.58 -2.63 -14.18
CA THR A 70 -1.91 -2.41 -15.47
C THR A 70 -2.77 -1.55 -16.41
N ILE A 71 -2.18 -1.11 -17.51
CA ILE A 71 -2.92 -0.39 -18.57
C ILE A 71 -4.06 -1.29 -19.11
N GLU A 72 -3.77 -2.58 -19.35
CA GLU A 72 -4.77 -3.55 -19.80
C GLU A 72 -5.89 -3.74 -18.77
N GLY A 73 -5.55 -3.78 -17.48
CA GLY A 73 -6.52 -3.83 -16.40
C GLY A 73 -7.48 -2.64 -16.41
N ARG A 74 -6.96 -1.43 -16.60
CA ARG A 74 -7.78 -0.20 -16.70
C ARG A 74 -8.70 -0.20 -17.92
N ILE A 75 -8.19 -0.60 -19.07
CA ILE A 75 -8.96 -0.70 -20.31
C ILE A 75 -10.11 -1.70 -20.15
N ASN A 76 -9.83 -2.88 -19.60
CA ASN A 76 -10.85 -3.90 -19.37
C ASN A 76 -11.92 -3.44 -18.37
N LEU A 77 -11.50 -2.82 -17.26
CA LEU A 77 -12.45 -2.30 -16.28
C LEU A 77 -13.39 -1.24 -16.88
N ALA A 78 -12.91 -0.38 -17.79
CA ALA A 78 -13.73 0.63 -18.46
C ALA A 78 -14.85 0.03 -19.33
N HIS A 79 -14.68 -1.21 -19.79
CA HIS A 79 -15.70 -1.93 -20.57
C HIS A 79 -16.69 -2.75 -19.73
N LEU A 80 -16.46 -2.86 -18.41
CA LEU A 80 -17.21 -3.75 -17.52
C LEU A 80 -17.83 -3.05 -16.28
N PRO A 81 -18.20 -1.75 -16.35
CA PRO A 81 -18.60 -1.00 -15.14
C PRO A 81 -19.85 -1.56 -14.47
N ASP A 82 -20.75 -2.18 -15.24
CA ASP A 82 -22.05 -2.67 -14.74
C ASP A 82 -21.97 -4.06 -14.07
N GLN A 83 -20.83 -4.70 -14.10
CA GLN A 83 -20.62 -6.01 -13.48
C GLN A 83 -20.26 -5.93 -11.98
N ILE A 84 -20.02 -4.73 -11.47
CA ILE A 84 -19.85 -4.47 -10.04
C ILE A 84 -21.14 -3.82 -9.53
N ARG A 85 -21.73 -4.39 -8.47
CA ARG A 85 -22.90 -3.79 -7.82
C ARG A 85 -22.65 -2.31 -7.48
N GLY A 86 -23.63 -1.46 -7.73
CA GLY A 86 -23.49 -0.01 -7.49
C GLY A 86 -23.11 0.34 -6.06
N SER A 87 -23.63 -0.41 -5.06
CA SER A 87 -23.28 -0.25 -3.66
C SER A 87 -21.80 -0.57 -3.38
N VAL A 88 -21.26 -1.63 -4.00
CA VAL A 88 -19.86 -2.02 -3.87
C VAL A 88 -18.95 -0.94 -4.47
N ARG A 89 -19.26 -0.48 -5.69
CA ARG A 89 -18.51 0.63 -6.32
C ARG A 89 -18.52 1.89 -5.47
N HIS A 90 -19.69 2.27 -4.95
CA HIS A 90 -19.81 3.45 -4.10
C HIS A 90 -18.94 3.34 -2.85
N ASN A 91 -18.99 2.19 -2.16
CA ASN A 91 -18.25 1.95 -0.94
C ASN A 91 -16.74 1.90 -1.20
N LEU A 92 -16.30 1.28 -2.29
CA LEU A 92 -14.87 1.28 -2.69
C LEU A 92 -14.36 2.68 -3.03
N ALA A 93 -15.12 3.46 -3.78
CA ALA A 93 -14.74 4.85 -4.09
C ALA A 93 -14.68 5.72 -2.83
N LYS A 94 -15.62 5.51 -1.90
CA LYS A 94 -15.61 6.17 -0.60
C LYS A 94 -14.38 5.78 0.22
N PHE A 95 -14.10 4.49 0.35
CA PHE A 95 -12.92 3.98 1.03
C PHE A 95 -11.63 4.58 0.45
N ALA A 96 -11.47 4.53 -0.88
CA ALA A 96 -10.31 5.10 -1.56
C ALA A 96 -10.12 6.59 -1.23
N LYS A 97 -11.21 7.37 -1.27
CA LYS A 97 -11.17 8.81 -0.98
C LYS A 97 -10.84 9.12 0.48
N GLU A 98 -11.43 8.40 1.42
CA GLU A 98 -11.27 8.64 2.86
C GLU A 98 -9.91 8.19 3.38
N HIS A 99 -9.34 7.11 2.82
CA HIS A 99 -8.09 6.51 3.29
C HIS A 99 -6.87 6.78 2.40
N LEU A 100 -6.99 7.50 1.28
CA LEU A 100 -5.91 7.68 0.32
C LEU A 100 -4.61 8.18 0.96
N ALA A 101 -4.70 9.17 1.84
CA ALA A 101 -3.53 9.75 2.50
C ALA A 101 -2.82 8.72 3.41
N GLU A 102 -3.59 7.93 4.17
CA GLU A 102 -3.08 6.88 5.04
C GLU A 102 -2.49 5.72 4.23
N LEU A 103 -3.20 5.24 3.22
CA LEU A 103 -2.75 4.18 2.32
C LEU A 103 -1.45 4.58 1.59
N SER A 104 -1.35 5.82 1.14
CA SER A 104 -0.15 6.35 0.50
C SER A 104 1.03 6.41 1.45
N LEU A 105 0.83 6.82 2.70
CA LEU A 105 1.86 6.83 3.75
C LEU A 105 2.34 5.42 4.06
N GLU A 106 1.43 4.48 4.31
CA GLU A 106 1.76 3.08 4.61
C GLU A 106 2.57 2.40 3.51
N SER A 107 2.27 2.68 2.23
CA SER A 107 2.99 2.10 1.10
C SER A 107 4.36 2.73 0.85
N ASN A 108 4.58 3.98 1.30
CA ASN A 108 5.79 4.76 1.03
C ASN A 108 6.69 4.95 2.27
N VAL A 109 6.27 4.43 3.41
CA VAL A 109 6.98 4.58 4.68
C VAL A 109 7.35 3.22 5.24
N TYR A 110 8.64 2.98 5.45
CA TYR A 110 9.13 1.76 6.07
C TYR A 110 10.43 2.00 6.86
N ALA A 111 10.79 1.05 7.71
CA ALA A 111 12.06 1.03 8.39
C ALA A 111 12.71 -0.35 8.28
N ARG A 112 13.97 -0.37 7.89
CA ARG A 112 14.81 -1.57 7.91
C ARG A 112 15.57 -1.63 9.22
N THR A 113 15.64 -2.80 9.84
CA THR A 113 16.45 -3.03 11.04
C THR A 113 17.51 -4.07 10.79
N MET A 114 18.70 -3.86 11.34
CA MET A 114 19.81 -4.81 11.31
C MET A 114 20.48 -4.85 12.67
N ARG A 115 20.74 -6.07 13.20
CA ARG A 115 21.57 -6.25 14.39
C ARG A 115 23.04 -6.14 13.99
N ARG A 116 23.82 -5.40 14.77
CA ARG A 116 25.26 -5.28 14.62
C ARG A 116 25.99 -6.31 15.47
N GLU A 117 27.25 -6.54 15.17
CA GLU A 117 28.12 -7.46 15.91
C GLU A 117 28.35 -7.03 17.37
N ASP A 118 28.32 -5.73 17.62
CA ASP A 118 28.47 -5.15 18.97
C ASP A 118 27.21 -5.26 19.85
N GLY A 119 26.16 -5.90 19.33
CA GLY A 119 24.88 -6.08 20.01
C GLY A 119 23.90 -4.92 19.85
N THR A 120 24.32 -3.79 19.31
CA THR A 120 23.42 -2.69 18.96
C THR A 120 22.61 -2.99 17.70
N TRP A 121 21.59 -2.17 17.44
CA TRP A 121 20.77 -2.26 16.27
C TRP A 121 20.87 -1.00 15.43
N GLN A 122 20.95 -1.19 14.14
CA GLN A 122 20.78 -0.11 13.17
C GLN A 122 19.34 -0.09 12.69
N VAL A 123 18.70 1.05 12.80
CA VAL A 123 17.34 1.31 12.29
C VAL A 123 17.46 2.34 11.17
N ILE A 124 16.95 1.99 9.99
CA ILE A 124 17.03 2.84 8.80
C ILE A 124 15.59 3.17 8.38
N PRO A 125 14.98 4.21 8.95
CA PRO A 125 13.68 4.72 8.52
C PRO A 125 13.82 5.39 7.16
N ARG A 126 12.87 5.09 6.26
CA ARG A 126 12.80 5.68 4.91
C ARG A 126 11.39 6.13 4.60
N ALA A 127 11.28 7.26 3.92
CA ALA A 127 10.06 7.76 3.32
C ALA A 127 10.31 8.11 1.86
N TYR A 128 9.38 7.71 1.00
CA TYR A 128 9.43 7.97 -0.44
C TYR A 128 8.25 8.81 -0.89
N ASP A 129 8.46 9.64 -1.89
CA ASP A 129 7.39 10.20 -2.72
C ASP A 129 7.57 9.64 -4.13
N LYS A 130 6.66 8.78 -4.54
CA LYS A 130 6.77 7.97 -5.77
C LYS A 130 8.07 7.16 -5.75
N ASP A 131 8.95 7.39 -6.71
CA ASP A 131 10.22 6.68 -6.84
C ASP A 131 11.42 7.43 -6.19
N MET A 132 11.16 8.61 -5.62
CA MET A 132 12.21 9.41 -4.99
C MET A 132 12.19 9.28 -3.47
N ALA A 133 13.33 8.88 -2.88
CA ALA A 133 13.51 8.93 -1.44
C ALA A 133 13.42 10.39 -0.96
N MET A 134 12.40 10.70 -0.17
CA MET A 134 12.27 12.00 0.49
C MET A 134 13.15 12.12 1.71
N SER A 135 13.32 11.01 2.43
CA SER A 135 14.21 10.96 3.58
C SER A 135 14.72 9.54 3.82
N GLU A 136 15.96 9.47 4.24
CA GLU A 136 16.57 8.27 4.81
C GLU A 136 17.36 8.69 6.03
N LEU A 137 17.10 8.06 7.16
CA LEU A 137 17.80 8.27 8.40
C LEU A 137 18.56 6.99 8.77
N VAL A 138 19.66 7.13 9.51
CA VAL A 138 20.34 6.00 10.11
C VAL A 138 20.42 6.25 11.61
N LEU A 139 19.69 5.46 12.38
CA LEU A 139 19.62 5.56 13.83
C LEU A 139 20.26 4.34 14.47
N THR A 140 20.86 4.53 15.65
CA THR A 140 21.39 3.43 16.46
C THR A 140 20.47 3.22 17.66
N ALA A 141 19.93 2.00 17.80
CA ALA A 141 19.21 1.57 18.98
C ALA A 141 20.11 0.67 19.85
N GLN A 142 19.99 0.79 21.15
CA GLN A 142 20.83 0.05 22.10
C GLN A 142 20.46 -1.43 22.18
N ASP A 143 19.18 -1.75 21.97
CA ASP A 143 18.65 -3.10 22.00
C ASP A 143 17.50 -3.30 21.00
N GLY A 144 17.01 -4.54 20.92
CA GLY A 144 15.91 -4.89 20.02
C GLY A 144 14.57 -4.27 20.39
N ALA A 145 14.35 -3.94 21.67
CA ALA A 145 13.11 -3.30 22.12
C ALA A 145 13.07 -1.83 21.67
N GLU A 146 14.17 -1.13 21.78
CA GLU A 146 14.30 0.24 21.27
C GLU A 146 14.20 0.26 19.74
N ALA A 147 14.84 -0.67 19.03
CA ALA A 147 14.75 -0.79 17.59
C ALA A 147 13.30 -0.97 17.12
N ARG A 148 12.53 -1.83 17.78
CA ARG A 148 11.10 -2.06 17.50
C ARG A 148 10.30 -0.79 17.72
N LYS A 149 10.49 -0.12 18.85
CA LYS A 149 9.80 1.14 19.17
C LYS A 149 10.07 2.23 18.13
N LEU A 150 11.31 2.38 17.69
CA LEU A 150 11.69 3.34 16.65
C LEU A 150 11.01 3.01 15.32
N THR A 151 10.93 1.72 14.95
CA THR A 151 10.26 1.26 13.72
C THR A 151 8.76 1.53 13.77
N GLU A 152 8.09 1.17 14.86
CA GLU A 152 6.66 1.38 15.05
C GLU A 152 6.30 2.87 15.04
N ASN A 153 7.08 3.70 15.76
CA ASN A 153 6.86 5.14 15.78
C ASN A 153 7.15 5.80 14.44
N TRP A 154 8.15 5.31 13.69
CA TRP A 154 8.38 5.80 12.34
C TRP A 154 7.17 5.57 11.44
N THR A 155 6.63 4.36 11.41
CA THR A 155 5.44 4.06 10.62
C THR A 155 4.27 4.98 10.97
N LYS A 156 4.12 5.30 12.26
CA LYS A 156 3.02 6.14 12.76
C LYS A 156 3.23 7.64 12.53
N TYR A 157 4.46 8.12 12.68
CA TYR A 157 4.77 9.56 12.73
C TYR A 157 5.72 10.04 11.63
N ALA A 158 5.90 9.26 10.56
CA ALA A 158 6.85 9.60 9.50
C ALA A 158 6.60 10.99 8.88
N GLY A 159 5.35 11.31 8.58
CA GLY A 159 4.98 12.60 8.00
C GLY A 159 5.36 13.78 8.90
N GLU A 160 5.06 13.68 10.19
CA GLU A 160 5.42 14.71 11.19
C GLU A 160 6.93 14.80 11.35
N THR A 161 7.63 13.66 11.38
CA THR A 161 9.08 13.61 11.55
C THR A 161 9.79 14.23 10.34
N VAL A 162 9.40 13.89 9.12
CA VAL A 162 9.96 14.47 7.89
C VAL A 162 9.71 15.99 7.85
N ALA A 163 8.48 16.42 8.14
CA ALA A 163 8.14 17.84 8.19
C ALA A 163 8.97 18.60 9.24
N ALA A 164 9.19 17.99 10.42
CA ALA A 164 10.03 18.58 11.47
C ALA A 164 11.48 18.71 11.03
N ILE A 165 12.05 17.70 10.38
CA ILE A 165 13.43 17.73 9.86
C ILE A 165 13.57 18.88 8.85
N TYR A 166 12.69 18.95 7.85
CA TYR A 166 12.71 20.04 6.86
C TYR A 166 12.52 21.41 7.51
N GLY A 167 11.61 21.53 8.47
CA GLY A 167 11.36 22.77 9.21
C GLY A 167 12.56 23.24 10.03
N VAL A 168 13.36 22.32 10.59
CA VAL A 168 14.58 22.66 11.33
C VAL A 168 15.71 23.05 10.40
N LEU A 169 15.92 22.27 9.32
CA LEU A 169 17.04 22.49 8.38
C LEU A 169 16.86 23.73 7.48
N ASN A 170 15.63 24.20 7.29
CA ASN A 170 15.33 25.40 6.53
C ASN A 170 15.16 26.67 7.39
N ARG A 171 15.64 26.66 8.63
CA ARG A 171 15.66 27.89 9.45
C ARG A 171 16.82 28.78 8.98
N ASP A 172 16.51 30.08 8.79
CA ASP A 172 17.49 31.14 8.53
C ASP A 172 18.35 31.42 9.78
#